data_9d4c63b20ba3d75ffd33009b9e699ae1
#
_entry.id   9d4c63b20ba3d75ffd33009b9e699ae1
#
_cell.length_a   1.000
_cell.length_b   1.000
_cell.length_c   1.000
_cell.angle_alpha   90.00
_cell.angle_beta   90.00
_cell.angle_gamma   90.00
#
_symmetry.space_group_name_H-M   'P 1'
#
loop_
_entity.id
_entity.type
_entity.pdbx_description
1 polymer ?
#
loop_
_entity_poly.entity_id
_entity_poly.type
_entity_poly.pdbx_seq_one_letter_code
_entity_poly.pdbx_strand_id
1 'polypeptide(L)'
;MGLRTVTGFKRLFLVLSDDMSRAADLVSVLESASSLVVVCHDNPDPDCLASALALETIADEHDVAEVVITYGGEISHQQNRAFVNMLALTVVPLEDVAFEEFDCLAFVDHTSGQNTSLDAALEPDIVVDHHPNGGGDAEFADIRTEYGATATIFVEYLEELAVELTSRLASALLFALHRERLDFVREPTRREYEAALAVYPDAELEVLEQLYGSAFSPGTLDAIGRAIDTRERRGSSLVANVGKTGETDALPQAADYLLNLEGVDTVLVYGIVGDAIRISGRSIDPRINMGETLDDGFGDLGSAGGHHDMAGGYIELGIFADDAGDAEQLLDFVSGRISSRFFEALNLDD
;
A
#
# COMPACT_ATOMS: atom_id res chain seq x y z
N MET A 1 -41.81 -35.11 0.57
CA MET A 1 -41.99 -33.69 0.26
C MET A 1 -40.59 -33.11 0.23
N GLY A 2 -40.02 -33.06 -0.99
CA GLY A 2 -38.57 -32.87 -1.19
C GLY A 2 -38.18 -31.39 -1.09
N LEU A 3 -37.13 -31.12 -0.35
CA LEU A 3 -36.39 -29.86 -0.41
C LEU A 3 -35.63 -29.80 -1.75
N ARG A 4 -36.00 -28.86 -2.56
CA ARG A 4 -35.21 -28.47 -3.77
C ARG A 4 -34.06 -27.60 -3.31
N THR A 5 -32.86 -28.10 -3.49
CA THR A 5 -31.58 -27.35 -3.49
C THR A 5 -31.70 -26.25 -4.52
N VAL A 6 -31.49 -25.00 -4.06
CA VAL A 6 -31.33 -23.83 -4.94
C VAL A 6 -29.87 -23.74 -5.37
N THR A 7 -29.55 -24.47 -6.41
CA THR A 7 -28.36 -24.25 -7.22
C THR A 7 -28.72 -23.29 -8.33
N GLY A 8 -28.19 -22.08 -8.33
CA GLY A 8 -28.39 -21.21 -9.49
C GLY A 8 -28.19 -19.73 -9.30
N PHE A 9 -27.02 -19.29 -8.83
CA PHE A 9 -26.47 -18.00 -9.22
C PHE A 9 -25.18 -18.25 -10.01
N LYS A 10 -25.32 -18.94 -11.11
CA LYS A 10 -24.29 -18.99 -12.15
C LYS A 10 -24.78 -18.14 -13.33
N ARG A 11 -23.92 -17.17 -13.69
CA ARG A 11 -23.85 -16.48 -14.96
C ARG A 11 -24.83 -15.33 -15.23
N LEU A 12 -24.27 -14.15 -15.16
CA LEU A 12 -24.58 -13.14 -16.17
C LEU A 12 -23.30 -12.33 -16.50
N PHE A 13 -22.29 -12.96 -17.06
CA PHE A 13 -21.23 -12.29 -17.80
C PHE A 13 -20.94 -13.09 -19.07
N LEU A 14 -21.78 -12.88 -20.08
CA LEU A 14 -21.44 -13.17 -21.46
C LEU A 14 -21.47 -11.83 -22.19
N VAL A 15 -20.41 -11.06 -22.06
CA VAL A 15 -20.11 -10.01 -23.04
C VAL A 15 -19.33 -10.69 -24.15
N LEU A 16 -20.01 -10.85 -25.29
CA LEU A 16 -19.38 -11.24 -26.53
C LEU A 16 -18.50 -10.07 -27.00
N SER A 17 -17.21 -10.17 -26.78
CA SER A 17 -16.19 -9.47 -27.53
C SER A 17 -15.14 -10.50 -27.98
N ASP A 18 -14.72 -10.37 -29.23
CA ASP A 18 -13.66 -11.16 -29.91
C ASP A 18 -12.26 -10.82 -29.36
N ASP A 19 -12.15 -10.47 -28.07
CA ASP A 19 -10.89 -10.33 -27.38
C ASP A 19 -10.58 -11.64 -26.67
N MET A 20 -9.42 -12.22 -26.98
CA MET A 20 -8.82 -13.29 -26.18
C MET A 20 -8.84 -12.86 -24.73
N SER A 21 -9.30 -13.73 -23.82
CA SER A 21 -9.34 -13.44 -22.40
C SER A 21 -7.96 -13.02 -21.91
N ARG A 22 -7.83 -11.89 -21.23
CA ARG A 22 -6.54 -11.40 -20.71
C ARG A 22 -5.90 -12.44 -19.78
N ALA A 23 -6.71 -13.19 -19.06
CA ALA A 23 -6.22 -14.30 -18.24
C ALA A 23 -5.57 -15.42 -19.09
N ALA A 24 -6.12 -15.71 -20.27
CA ALA A 24 -5.51 -16.71 -21.18
C ALA A 24 -4.19 -16.20 -21.79
N ASP A 25 -4.06 -14.91 -22.06
CA ASP A 25 -2.79 -14.32 -22.51
C ASP A 25 -1.73 -14.40 -21.42
N LEU A 26 -2.08 -14.11 -20.15
CA LEU A 26 -1.18 -14.30 -19.00
C LEU A 26 -0.71 -15.74 -18.89
N VAL A 27 -1.64 -16.70 -18.97
CA VAL A 27 -1.31 -18.14 -18.91
C VAL A 27 -0.35 -18.53 -20.03
N SER A 28 -0.49 -17.98 -21.24
CA SER A 28 0.41 -18.30 -22.36
C SER A 28 1.87 -17.89 -22.08
N VAL A 29 2.10 -16.81 -21.34
CA VAL A 29 3.45 -16.41 -20.90
C VAL A 29 3.95 -17.36 -19.81
N LEU A 30 3.11 -17.66 -18.81
CA LEU A 30 3.48 -18.57 -17.70
C LEU A 30 3.83 -19.99 -18.20
N GLU A 31 3.06 -20.55 -19.15
CA GLU A 31 3.32 -21.87 -19.72
C GLU A 31 4.66 -21.96 -20.49
N SER A 32 5.27 -20.82 -20.85
CA SER A 32 6.56 -20.75 -21.50
C SER A 32 7.76 -20.81 -20.51
N ALA A 33 7.49 -20.62 -19.20
CA ALA A 33 8.49 -20.50 -18.16
C ALA A 33 8.48 -21.71 -17.20
N SER A 34 9.64 -22.10 -16.70
CA SER A 34 9.78 -23.13 -15.66
C SER A 34 9.94 -22.52 -14.28
N SER A 35 10.30 -21.24 -14.21
CA SER A 35 10.52 -20.48 -12.97
C SER A 35 10.06 -19.03 -13.13
N LEU A 36 9.48 -18.49 -12.05
CA LEU A 36 8.91 -17.15 -12.00
C LEU A 36 9.40 -16.42 -10.76
N VAL A 37 9.89 -15.19 -10.93
CA VAL A 37 10.05 -14.27 -9.82
C VAL A 37 9.00 -13.16 -9.89
N VAL A 38 8.22 -13.00 -8.82
CA VAL A 38 7.19 -11.97 -8.68
C VAL A 38 7.74 -10.86 -7.80
N VAL A 39 7.90 -9.68 -8.34
CA VAL A 39 8.45 -8.53 -7.62
C VAL A 39 7.32 -7.65 -7.12
N CYS A 40 7.31 -7.46 -5.81
CA CYS A 40 6.52 -6.46 -5.13
C CYS A 40 7.29 -5.13 -5.05
N HIS A 41 6.58 -4.01 -4.97
CA HIS A 41 7.21 -2.71 -4.72
C HIS A 41 7.90 -2.63 -3.34
N ASP A 42 8.67 -1.57 -3.09
CA ASP A 42 9.31 -1.34 -1.79
C ASP A 42 8.26 -1.15 -0.70
N ASN A 43 8.46 -1.80 0.47
CA ASN A 43 7.50 -1.80 1.57
C ASN A 43 6.08 -2.21 1.15
N PRO A 44 5.90 -3.42 0.60
CA PRO A 44 4.67 -3.85 -0.05
C PRO A 44 3.47 -3.83 0.90
N ASP A 45 2.37 -3.39 0.37
CA ASP A 45 1.09 -3.36 1.06
C ASP A 45 0.24 -4.63 0.77
N PRO A 46 -0.95 -4.75 1.36
CA PRO A 46 -1.80 -5.91 1.13
C PRO A 46 -2.26 -6.09 -0.31
N ASP A 47 -2.39 -5.01 -1.12
CA ASP A 47 -2.80 -5.13 -2.52
C ASP A 47 -1.71 -5.78 -3.36
N CYS A 48 -0.49 -5.30 -3.22
CA CYS A 48 0.68 -5.88 -3.86
C CYS A 48 0.92 -7.35 -3.43
N LEU A 49 0.88 -7.62 -2.11
CA LEU A 49 1.13 -8.95 -1.55
C LEU A 49 0.06 -9.98 -1.92
N ALA A 50 -1.23 -9.59 -1.92
CA ALA A 50 -2.32 -10.49 -2.33
C ALA A 50 -2.30 -10.74 -3.84
N SER A 51 -1.95 -9.75 -4.64
CA SER A 51 -1.77 -9.86 -6.08
C SER A 51 -0.62 -10.81 -6.43
N ALA A 52 0.49 -10.72 -5.71
CA ALA A 52 1.61 -11.65 -5.86
C ALA A 52 1.22 -13.09 -5.51
N LEU A 53 0.48 -13.30 -4.41
CA LEU A 53 -0.05 -14.62 -4.01
C LEU A 53 -1.03 -15.17 -5.05
N ALA A 54 -1.85 -14.32 -5.67
CA ALA A 54 -2.76 -14.74 -6.72
C ALA A 54 -2.01 -15.17 -7.99
N LEU A 55 -0.96 -14.43 -8.38
CA LEU A 55 -0.12 -14.81 -9.50
C LEU A 55 0.65 -16.11 -9.22
N GLU A 56 1.21 -16.28 -8.00
CA GLU A 56 1.80 -17.56 -7.56
C GLU A 56 0.80 -18.71 -7.73
N THR A 57 -0.44 -18.53 -7.27
CA THR A 57 -1.48 -19.57 -7.38
C THR A 57 -1.81 -19.91 -8.83
N ILE A 58 -1.90 -18.90 -9.71
CA ILE A 58 -2.15 -19.13 -11.14
C ILE A 58 -0.95 -19.85 -11.78
N ALA A 59 0.27 -19.46 -11.44
CA ALA A 59 1.48 -20.10 -11.95
C ALA A 59 1.59 -21.57 -11.52
N ASP A 60 1.26 -21.88 -10.26
CA ASP A 60 1.24 -23.27 -9.74
C ASP A 60 0.23 -24.15 -10.49
N GLU A 61 -0.97 -23.63 -10.81
CA GLU A 61 -2.01 -24.34 -11.57
C GLU A 61 -1.60 -24.60 -13.04
N HIS A 62 -0.59 -23.86 -13.53
CA HIS A 62 -0.04 -23.98 -14.89
C HIS A 62 1.37 -24.57 -14.93
N ASP A 63 1.72 -25.40 -13.94
CA ASP A 63 2.94 -26.20 -13.89
C ASP A 63 4.27 -25.39 -13.87
N VAL A 64 4.27 -24.12 -13.44
CA VAL A 64 5.50 -23.38 -13.16
C VAL A 64 6.17 -24.00 -11.93
N ALA A 65 7.35 -24.59 -12.09
CA ALA A 65 7.94 -25.46 -11.08
C ALA A 65 8.51 -24.71 -9.86
N GLU A 66 8.86 -23.44 -10.03
CA GLU A 66 9.43 -22.59 -8.99
C GLU A 66 8.87 -21.18 -9.08
N VAL A 67 8.27 -20.69 -7.99
CA VAL A 67 7.80 -19.31 -7.89
C VAL A 67 8.39 -18.67 -6.63
N VAL A 68 8.99 -17.49 -6.80
CA VAL A 68 9.54 -16.70 -5.69
C VAL A 68 8.88 -15.33 -5.68
N ILE A 69 8.31 -14.95 -4.55
CA ILE A 69 7.80 -13.59 -4.31
C ILE A 69 8.89 -12.80 -3.59
N THR A 70 9.28 -11.67 -4.15
CA THR A 70 10.33 -10.81 -3.60
C THR A 70 9.84 -9.38 -3.40
N TYR A 71 10.51 -8.64 -2.51
CA TYR A 71 10.16 -7.25 -2.19
C TYR A 71 11.41 -6.42 -1.90
N GLY A 72 11.35 -5.12 -2.21
CA GLY A 72 12.39 -4.16 -1.87
C GLY A 72 12.21 -3.53 -0.49
N GLY A 73 13.31 -3.04 0.07
CA GLY A 73 13.30 -2.33 1.34
C GLY A 73 12.89 -3.19 2.54
N GLU A 74 12.06 -2.63 3.41
CA GLU A 74 11.58 -3.27 4.65
C GLU A 74 10.06 -3.22 4.70
N ILE A 75 9.40 -4.31 5.11
CA ILE A 75 7.96 -4.30 5.41
C ILE A 75 7.77 -3.60 6.76
N SER A 76 7.72 -2.28 6.73
CA SER A 76 7.75 -1.43 7.93
C SER A 76 6.39 -1.33 8.61
N HIS A 77 5.29 -1.37 7.86
CA HIS A 77 3.96 -1.24 8.40
C HIS A 77 3.53 -2.48 9.19
N GLN A 78 3.09 -2.28 10.46
CA GLN A 78 2.73 -3.38 11.36
C GLN A 78 1.67 -4.32 10.77
N GLN A 79 0.67 -3.78 10.10
CA GLN A 79 -0.41 -4.56 9.52
C GLN A 79 0.06 -5.37 8.30
N ASN A 80 1.01 -4.83 7.51
CA ASN A 80 1.59 -5.56 6.38
C ASN A 80 2.45 -6.73 6.88
N ARG A 81 3.23 -6.55 7.96
CA ARG A 81 3.93 -7.67 8.63
C ARG A 81 2.97 -8.70 9.18
N ALA A 82 1.86 -8.27 9.79
CA ALA A 82 0.82 -9.19 10.28
C ALA A 82 0.19 -9.96 9.12
N PHE A 83 -0.07 -9.30 7.99
CA PHE A 83 -0.58 -9.93 6.76
C PHE A 83 0.34 -11.05 6.28
N VAL A 84 1.63 -10.78 6.11
CA VAL A 84 2.63 -11.78 5.72
C VAL A 84 2.66 -12.95 6.71
N ASN A 85 2.71 -12.67 8.02
CA ASN A 85 2.85 -13.70 9.04
C ASN A 85 1.58 -14.56 9.20
N MET A 86 0.40 -13.93 9.28
CA MET A 86 -0.86 -14.63 9.54
C MET A 86 -1.33 -15.45 8.35
N LEU A 87 -1.09 -14.93 7.15
CA LEU A 87 -1.37 -15.65 5.92
C LEU A 87 -0.22 -16.57 5.49
N ALA A 88 0.85 -16.64 6.28
CA ALA A 88 2.03 -17.47 6.02
C ALA A 88 2.59 -17.28 4.60
N LEU A 89 2.69 -16.03 4.14
CA LEU A 89 3.33 -15.73 2.85
C LEU A 89 4.83 -15.96 2.97
N THR A 90 5.40 -16.63 1.97
CA THR A 90 6.83 -16.76 1.83
C THR A 90 7.32 -15.65 0.90
N VAL A 91 7.93 -14.64 1.47
CA VAL A 91 8.49 -13.50 0.72
C VAL A 91 9.97 -13.35 1.03
N VAL A 92 10.76 -13.02 0.03
CA VAL A 92 12.23 -12.97 0.10
C VAL A 92 12.69 -11.53 -0.16
N PRO A 93 13.64 -10.98 0.62
CA PRO A 93 14.22 -9.68 0.30
C PRO A 93 14.86 -9.66 -1.09
N LEU A 94 14.76 -8.52 -1.77
CA LEU A 94 15.23 -8.35 -3.14
C LEU A 94 16.72 -8.67 -3.30
N GLU A 95 17.54 -8.33 -2.31
CA GLU A 95 18.97 -8.59 -2.26
C GLU A 95 19.35 -10.07 -2.17
N ASP A 96 18.42 -10.94 -1.81
CA ASP A 96 18.64 -12.39 -1.69
C ASP A 96 18.22 -13.16 -2.96
N VAL A 97 17.75 -12.47 -4.02
CA VAL A 97 17.25 -13.08 -5.26
C VAL A 97 18.24 -12.91 -6.40
N ALA A 98 18.62 -14.01 -7.02
CA ALA A 98 19.43 -14.05 -8.25
C ALA A 98 18.49 -14.06 -9.48
N PHE A 99 18.13 -12.89 -9.98
CA PHE A 99 17.14 -12.71 -11.06
C PHE A 99 17.51 -13.48 -12.35
N GLU A 100 18.78 -13.60 -12.63
CA GLU A 100 19.32 -14.32 -13.81
C GLU A 100 19.09 -15.84 -13.78
N GLU A 101 18.64 -16.39 -12.66
CA GLU A 101 18.30 -17.82 -12.51
C GLU A 101 16.83 -18.10 -12.85
N PHE A 102 16.01 -17.07 -13.10
CA PHE A 102 14.59 -17.22 -13.40
C PHE A 102 14.29 -16.99 -14.87
N ASP A 103 13.35 -17.79 -15.41
CA ASP A 103 12.91 -17.72 -16.80
C ASP A 103 11.92 -16.57 -17.05
N CYS A 104 11.19 -16.14 -16.02
CA CYS A 104 10.15 -15.13 -16.11
C CYS A 104 10.19 -14.15 -14.93
N LEU A 105 10.03 -12.86 -15.22
CA LEU A 105 9.99 -11.76 -14.26
C LEU A 105 8.63 -11.08 -14.33
N ALA A 106 7.92 -11.01 -13.19
CA ALA A 106 6.64 -10.33 -13.09
C ALA A 106 6.68 -9.16 -12.11
N PHE A 107 6.09 -8.04 -12.49
CA PHE A 107 5.80 -6.92 -11.60
C PHE A 107 4.31 -6.86 -11.31
N VAL A 108 3.95 -6.74 -10.03
CA VAL A 108 2.57 -6.64 -9.58
C VAL A 108 2.39 -5.38 -8.75
N ASP A 109 1.32 -4.64 -9.05
CA ASP A 109 0.95 -3.41 -8.35
C ASP A 109 1.96 -2.26 -8.49
N HIS A 110 2.85 -2.36 -9.45
CA HIS A 110 3.78 -1.30 -9.86
C HIS A 110 4.37 -1.59 -11.23
N THR A 111 5.07 -0.60 -11.78
CA THR A 111 5.83 -0.71 -13.02
C THR A 111 7.29 -0.32 -12.81
N SER A 112 8.14 -0.57 -13.81
CA SER A 112 9.57 -0.24 -13.75
C SER A 112 9.83 1.22 -13.35
N GLY A 113 10.69 1.42 -12.35
CA GLY A 113 11.09 2.74 -11.87
C GLY A 113 10.09 3.43 -10.95
N GLN A 114 9.02 2.75 -10.55
CA GLN A 114 8.05 3.25 -9.56
C GLN A 114 8.16 2.44 -8.27
N ASN A 115 8.32 3.13 -7.14
CA ASN A 115 8.31 2.56 -5.78
C ASN A 115 9.15 1.27 -5.63
N THR A 116 10.27 1.18 -6.33
CA THR A 116 11.13 0.00 -6.26
C THR A 116 12.60 0.37 -6.21
N SER A 117 13.33 -0.31 -5.33
CA SER A 117 14.81 -0.27 -5.26
C SER A 117 15.47 -1.13 -6.34
N LEU A 118 14.65 -1.81 -7.16
CA LEU A 118 15.12 -2.64 -8.26
C LEU A 118 15.85 -1.80 -9.31
N ASP A 119 16.87 -2.37 -9.93
CA ASP A 119 17.57 -1.72 -11.03
C ASP A 119 16.57 -1.46 -12.18
N ALA A 120 16.45 -0.20 -12.59
CA ALA A 120 15.57 0.22 -13.67
C ALA A 120 15.92 -0.40 -15.05
N ALA A 121 17.03 -1.14 -15.13
CA ALA A 121 17.43 -1.88 -16.32
C ALA A 121 16.78 -3.28 -16.42
N LEU A 122 16.09 -3.76 -15.37
CA LEU A 122 15.34 -5.01 -15.44
C LEU A 122 14.00 -4.78 -16.14
N GLU A 123 13.81 -5.49 -17.25
CA GLU A 123 12.58 -5.47 -18.04
C GLU A 123 11.71 -6.66 -17.64
N PRO A 124 10.48 -6.45 -17.13
CA PRO A 124 9.58 -7.54 -16.77
C PRO A 124 8.95 -8.18 -18.00
N ASP A 125 8.69 -9.49 -17.93
CA ASP A 125 7.89 -10.22 -18.91
C ASP A 125 6.39 -10.02 -18.67
N ILE A 126 6.00 -9.87 -17.41
CA ILE A 126 4.62 -9.67 -16.96
C ILE A 126 4.51 -8.39 -16.12
N VAL A 127 3.50 -7.56 -16.43
CA VAL A 127 3.11 -6.41 -15.60
C VAL A 127 1.61 -6.42 -15.38
N VAL A 128 1.16 -6.40 -14.13
CA VAL A 128 -0.25 -6.20 -13.75
C VAL A 128 -0.33 -5.09 -12.73
N ASP A 129 -1.02 -4.00 -13.07
CA ASP A 129 -1.04 -2.78 -12.27
C ASP A 129 -2.35 -2.00 -12.43
N HIS A 130 -2.70 -1.17 -11.44
CA HIS A 130 -3.82 -0.24 -11.53
C HIS A 130 -3.41 1.23 -11.45
N HIS A 131 -2.11 1.52 -11.26
CA HIS A 131 -1.63 2.89 -11.11
C HIS A 131 -1.52 3.63 -12.44
N PRO A 132 -1.80 4.96 -12.47
CA PRO A 132 -1.55 5.81 -13.63
C PRO A 132 -0.04 5.95 -13.87
N ASN A 133 0.33 6.11 -15.14
CA ASN A 133 1.72 6.23 -15.61
C ASN A 133 2.53 4.92 -15.57
N GLY A 134 1.88 3.80 -15.37
CA GLY A 134 2.46 2.49 -15.64
C GLY A 134 2.69 2.33 -17.15
N GLY A 135 3.86 1.85 -17.53
CA GLY A 135 4.19 1.56 -18.91
C GLY A 135 5.56 0.88 -18.95
N GLY A 136 5.67 -0.13 -19.79
CA GLY A 136 6.87 -0.88 -20.05
C GLY A 136 6.62 -1.82 -21.22
N ASP A 137 7.66 -2.14 -21.98
CA ASP A 137 7.59 -3.20 -22.97
C ASP A 137 7.69 -4.55 -22.27
N ALA A 138 6.54 -5.09 -21.82
CA ALA A 138 6.40 -6.43 -21.27
C ALA A 138 5.71 -7.33 -22.29
N GLU A 139 5.99 -8.62 -22.27
CA GLU A 139 5.30 -9.59 -23.13
C GLU A 139 3.81 -9.64 -22.80
N PHE A 140 3.48 -9.54 -21.52
CA PHE A 140 2.13 -9.34 -21.02
C PHE A 140 2.05 -8.10 -20.13
N ALA A 141 1.25 -7.12 -20.52
CA ALA A 141 0.96 -5.94 -19.69
C ALA A 141 -0.55 -5.73 -19.58
N ASP A 142 -1.06 -5.70 -18.36
CA ASP A 142 -2.46 -5.35 -18.07
C ASP A 142 -2.51 -4.25 -17.00
N ILE A 143 -2.69 -3.02 -17.47
CA ILE A 143 -2.70 -1.83 -16.63
C ILE A 143 -4.09 -1.20 -16.72
N ARG A 144 -4.84 -1.25 -15.59
CA ARG A 144 -6.25 -0.83 -15.53
C ARG A 144 -6.46 0.30 -14.55
N THR A 145 -6.14 1.51 -14.97
CA THR A 145 -6.20 2.72 -14.12
C THR A 145 -7.60 3.11 -13.63
N GLU A 146 -8.63 2.54 -14.21
CA GLU A 146 -10.03 2.67 -13.77
C GLU A 146 -10.41 1.69 -12.65
N TYR A 147 -9.54 0.72 -12.32
CA TYR A 147 -9.75 -0.22 -11.23
C TYR A 147 -9.21 0.35 -9.92
N GLY A 148 -9.88 -0.02 -8.86
CA GLY A 148 -9.53 0.46 -7.54
C GLY A 148 -8.40 -0.27 -6.84
N ALA A 149 -8.01 -1.43 -7.34
CA ALA A 149 -6.98 -2.28 -6.77
C ALA A 149 -6.45 -3.25 -7.83
N THR A 150 -5.18 -3.61 -7.75
CA THR A 150 -4.59 -4.68 -8.57
C THR A 150 -5.18 -6.04 -8.22
N ALA A 151 -5.51 -6.26 -6.94
CA ALA A 151 -6.22 -7.46 -6.49
C ALA A 151 -7.56 -7.66 -7.22
N THR A 152 -8.26 -6.59 -7.63
CA THR A 152 -9.50 -6.69 -8.43
C THR A 152 -9.23 -7.36 -9.77
N ILE A 153 -8.11 -7.03 -10.44
CA ILE A 153 -7.71 -7.62 -11.72
C ILE A 153 -7.45 -9.12 -11.54
N PHE A 154 -6.73 -9.49 -10.48
CA PHE A 154 -6.43 -10.89 -10.19
C PHE A 154 -7.67 -11.71 -9.82
N VAL A 155 -8.64 -11.13 -9.12
CA VAL A 155 -9.94 -11.84 -8.88
C VAL A 155 -10.63 -12.16 -10.20
N GLU A 156 -10.64 -11.25 -11.18
CA GLU A 156 -11.19 -11.52 -12.51
C GLU A 156 -10.44 -12.67 -13.21
N TYR A 157 -9.11 -12.70 -13.15
CA TYR A 157 -8.32 -13.80 -13.72
C TYR A 157 -8.64 -15.15 -13.06
N LEU A 158 -8.71 -15.20 -11.74
CA LEU A 158 -9.03 -16.42 -11.00
C LEU A 158 -10.44 -16.93 -11.35
N GLU A 159 -11.42 -16.03 -11.52
CA GLU A 159 -12.77 -16.41 -11.97
C GLU A 159 -12.78 -16.90 -13.43
N GLU A 160 -12.07 -16.22 -14.35
CA GLU A 160 -11.98 -16.59 -15.76
C GLU A 160 -11.32 -17.94 -15.96
N LEU A 161 -10.23 -18.20 -15.21
CA LEU A 161 -9.48 -19.46 -15.25
C LEU A 161 -10.14 -20.57 -14.43
N ALA A 162 -11.20 -20.25 -13.69
CA ALA A 162 -11.90 -21.16 -12.79
C ALA A 162 -10.96 -21.81 -11.73
N VAL A 163 -9.96 -21.05 -11.26
CA VAL A 163 -9.06 -21.47 -10.18
C VAL A 163 -9.84 -21.61 -8.89
N GLU A 164 -9.62 -22.72 -8.16
CA GLU A 164 -10.25 -22.93 -6.87
C GLU A 164 -9.62 -22.05 -5.79
N LEU A 165 -10.42 -21.20 -5.15
CA LEU A 165 -9.95 -20.31 -4.09
C LEU A 165 -9.70 -21.08 -2.80
N THR A 166 -8.46 -21.04 -2.30
CA THR A 166 -8.18 -21.43 -0.92
C THR A 166 -8.66 -20.35 0.04
N SER A 167 -9.00 -20.69 1.28
CA SER A 167 -9.40 -19.69 2.28
C SER A 167 -8.29 -18.66 2.54
N ARG A 168 -7.03 -19.08 2.44
CA ARG A 168 -5.85 -18.20 2.52
C ARG A 168 -5.87 -17.13 1.43
N LEU A 169 -6.01 -17.53 0.16
CA LEU A 169 -6.02 -16.61 -0.98
C LEU A 169 -7.25 -15.69 -0.94
N ALA A 170 -8.43 -16.26 -0.68
CA ALA A 170 -9.66 -15.50 -0.56
C ALA A 170 -9.60 -14.44 0.56
N SER A 171 -9.03 -14.81 1.72
CA SER A 171 -8.82 -13.86 2.84
C SER A 171 -7.81 -12.77 2.50
N ALA A 172 -6.71 -13.13 1.80
CA ALA A 172 -5.71 -12.17 1.34
C ALA A 172 -6.33 -11.13 0.40
N LEU A 173 -7.02 -11.59 -0.65
CA LEU A 173 -7.65 -10.72 -1.64
C LEU A 173 -8.76 -9.85 -1.02
N LEU A 174 -9.60 -10.42 -0.16
CA LEU A 174 -10.67 -9.67 0.50
C LEU A 174 -10.09 -8.56 1.40
N PHE A 175 -9.04 -8.86 2.15
CA PHE A 175 -8.38 -7.87 3.01
C PHE A 175 -7.70 -6.78 2.17
N ALA A 176 -7.04 -7.13 1.08
CA ALA A 176 -6.42 -6.20 0.14
C ALA A 176 -7.44 -5.18 -0.40
N LEU A 177 -8.57 -5.67 -0.94
CA LEU A 177 -9.66 -4.83 -1.44
C LEU A 177 -10.21 -3.86 -0.39
N HIS A 178 -10.36 -4.33 0.84
CA HIS A 178 -10.79 -3.49 1.97
C HIS A 178 -9.75 -2.41 2.28
N ARG A 179 -8.47 -2.75 2.33
CA ARG A 179 -7.39 -1.82 2.72
C ARG A 179 -7.15 -0.76 1.67
N GLU A 180 -7.07 -1.15 0.41
CA GLU A 180 -6.81 -0.25 -0.71
C GLU A 180 -7.92 0.79 -0.86
N ARG A 181 -9.17 0.41 -0.61
CA ARG A 181 -10.33 1.29 -0.73
C ARG A 181 -10.92 1.76 0.60
N LEU A 182 -10.14 1.69 1.70
CA LEU A 182 -10.57 2.11 3.05
C LEU A 182 -11.98 1.60 3.37
N ASP A 183 -12.15 0.29 3.35
CA ASP A 183 -13.44 -0.38 3.57
C ASP A 183 -14.53 0.09 2.58
N PHE A 184 -14.15 0.28 1.31
CA PHE A 184 -15.02 0.76 0.23
C PHE A 184 -15.59 2.18 0.43
N VAL A 185 -14.89 3.02 1.20
CA VAL A 185 -15.25 4.44 1.40
C VAL A 185 -14.47 5.35 0.43
N ARG A 186 -13.26 4.96 0.04
CA ARG A 186 -12.39 5.75 -0.83
C ARG A 186 -12.59 5.36 -2.29
N GLU A 187 -13.43 6.08 -3.00
CA GLU A 187 -13.67 5.99 -4.45
C GLU A 187 -13.72 4.55 -5.00
N PRO A 188 -14.48 3.60 -4.38
CA PRO A 188 -14.58 2.26 -4.93
C PRO A 188 -15.36 2.28 -6.23
N THR A 189 -14.97 1.46 -7.18
CA THR A 189 -15.77 1.21 -8.36
C THR A 189 -16.70 0.02 -8.14
N ARG A 190 -17.58 -0.25 -9.09
CA ARG A 190 -18.42 -1.45 -9.05
C ARG A 190 -17.59 -2.73 -9.04
N ARG A 191 -16.38 -2.71 -9.65
CA ARG A 191 -15.51 -3.87 -9.80
C ARG A 191 -14.97 -4.38 -8.47
N GLU A 192 -14.56 -3.49 -7.57
CA GLU A 192 -14.08 -3.88 -6.24
C GLU A 192 -15.19 -4.53 -5.42
N TYR A 193 -16.44 -4.06 -5.52
CA TYR A 193 -17.59 -4.72 -4.87
C TYR A 193 -17.85 -6.12 -5.45
N GLU A 194 -17.78 -6.27 -6.77
CA GLU A 194 -17.97 -7.56 -7.44
C GLU A 194 -16.84 -8.53 -7.05
N ALA A 195 -15.58 -8.08 -7.06
CA ALA A 195 -14.44 -8.86 -6.65
C ALA A 195 -14.54 -9.30 -5.17
N ALA A 196 -14.91 -8.37 -4.28
CA ALA A 196 -15.12 -8.71 -2.87
C ALA A 196 -16.23 -9.76 -2.67
N LEU A 197 -17.34 -9.64 -3.40
CA LEU A 197 -18.42 -10.63 -3.35
C LEU A 197 -18.01 -11.99 -3.92
N ALA A 198 -17.08 -12.03 -4.88
CA ALA A 198 -16.58 -13.26 -5.46
C ALA A 198 -15.73 -14.05 -4.45
N VAL A 199 -14.85 -13.37 -3.71
CA VAL A 199 -13.91 -14.01 -2.76
C VAL A 199 -14.50 -14.20 -1.36
N TYR A 200 -15.51 -13.42 -0.97
CA TYR A 200 -16.10 -13.44 0.38
C TYR A 200 -16.57 -14.81 0.86
N PRO A 201 -17.18 -15.69 0.03
CA PRO A 201 -17.68 -16.98 0.50
C PRO A 201 -16.59 -17.93 1.01
N ASP A 202 -15.36 -17.77 0.51
CA ASP A 202 -14.22 -18.65 0.81
C ASP A 202 -13.26 -18.01 1.82
N ALA A 203 -13.44 -16.73 2.16
CA ALA A 203 -12.60 -16.01 3.09
C ALA A 203 -12.88 -16.35 4.55
N GLU A 204 -11.82 -16.39 5.36
CA GLU A 204 -11.90 -16.55 6.81
C GLU A 204 -12.01 -15.18 7.49
N LEU A 205 -13.21 -14.76 7.85
CA LEU A 205 -13.46 -13.45 8.46
C LEU A 205 -12.74 -13.24 9.79
N GLU A 206 -12.47 -14.33 10.53
CA GLU A 206 -11.70 -14.29 11.78
C GLU A 206 -10.25 -13.83 11.52
N VAL A 207 -9.66 -14.21 10.37
CA VAL A 207 -8.33 -13.76 9.95
C VAL A 207 -8.36 -12.26 9.65
N LEU A 208 -9.38 -11.78 8.94
CA LEU A 208 -9.55 -10.35 8.68
C LEU A 208 -9.68 -9.56 9.98
N GLU A 209 -10.51 -10.02 10.93
CA GLU A 209 -10.69 -9.38 12.23
C GLU A 209 -9.35 -9.25 12.99
N GLN A 210 -8.52 -10.30 12.96
CA GLN A 210 -7.21 -10.28 13.59
C GLN A 210 -6.25 -9.34 12.87
N LEU A 211 -6.27 -9.27 11.52
CA LEU A 211 -5.47 -8.33 10.73
C LEU A 211 -5.83 -6.88 11.05
N TYR A 212 -7.12 -6.56 11.16
CA TYR A 212 -7.58 -5.25 11.61
C TYR A 212 -7.14 -4.93 13.04
N GLY A 213 -7.17 -5.93 13.93
CA GLY A 213 -6.74 -5.80 15.32
C GLY A 213 -5.22 -5.62 15.50
N SER A 214 -4.42 -5.89 14.48
CA SER A 214 -2.96 -5.78 14.52
C SER A 214 -2.42 -4.44 13.99
N ALA A 215 -3.30 -3.45 13.80
CA ALA A 215 -2.96 -2.19 13.13
C ALA A 215 -1.89 -1.36 13.86
N PHE A 216 -1.75 -1.48 15.20
CA PHE A 216 -0.84 -0.66 15.99
C PHE A 216 0.16 -1.50 16.78
N SER A 217 1.43 -1.13 16.68
CA SER A 217 2.44 -1.55 17.64
C SER A 217 2.32 -0.74 18.96
N PRO A 218 2.91 -1.19 20.07
CA PRO A 218 2.99 -0.37 21.29
C PRO A 218 3.66 1.00 21.03
N GLY A 219 4.72 1.04 20.22
CA GLY A 219 5.40 2.29 19.88
C GLY A 219 4.54 3.24 19.05
N THR A 220 3.77 2.71 18.10
CA THR A 220 2.80 3.51 17.35
C THR A 220 1.70 4.06 18.25
N LEU A 221 1.18 3.26 19.19
CA LEU A 221 0.15 3.72 20.13
C LEU A 221 0.67 4.84 21.03
N ASP A 222 1.91 4.72 21.52
CA ASP A 222 2.57 5.78 22.31
C ASP A 222 2.78 7.06 21.48
N ALA A 223 3.14 6.92 20.20
CA ALA A 223 3.29 8.03 19.26
C ALA A 223 1.95 8.75 19.02
N ILE A 224 0.85 8.02 18.81
CA ILE A 224 -0.50 8.57 18.71
C ILE A 224 -0.88 9.31 20.01
N GLY A 225 -0.60 8.71 21.17
CA GLY A 225 -0.84 9.36 22.47
C GLY A 225 -0.12 10.70 22.59
N ARG A 226 1.16 10.75 22.20
CA ARG A 226 1.94 12.00 22.18
C ARG A 226 1.39 13.01 21.18
N ALA A 227 1.03 12.57 19.98
CA ALA A 227 0.42 13.46 18.98
C ALA A 227 -0.89 14.09 19.50
N ILE A 228 -1.70 13.33 20.23
CA ILE A 228 -2.91 13.85 20.89
C ILE A 228 -2.56 14.94 21.90
N ASP A 229 -1.52 14.74 22.72
CA ASP A 229 -1.15 15.68 23.79
C ASP A 229 -0.47 16.95 23.26
N THR A 230 0.28 16.85 22.18
CA THR A 230 1.09 17.95 21.62
C THR A 230 0.38 18.75 20.54
N ARG A 231 -0.84 18.36 20.16
CA ARG A 231 -1.54 18.96 19.03
C ARG A 231 -1.79 20.45 19.18
N GLU A 232 -1.44 21.20 18.14
CA GLU A 232 -1.78 22.60 17.94
C GLU A 232 -2.81 22.70 16.80
N ARG A 233 -3.88 23.45 16.99
CA ARG A 233 -4.94 23.60 15.98
C ARG A 233 -5.13 25.04 15.57
N ARG A 234 -5.22 25.30 14.26
CA ARG A 234 -5.67 26.57 13.66
C ARG A 234 -6.75 26.28 12.63
N GLY A 235 -7.96 26.77 12.88
CA GLY A 235 -9.11 26.47 12.03
C GLY A 235 -9.43 24.97 11.97
N SER A 236 -9.39 24.41 10.76
CA SER A 236 -9.53 22.97 10.49
C SER A 236 -8.20 22.25 10.36
N SER A 237 -7.07 22.95 10.51
CA SER A 237 -5.74 22.37 10.37
C SER A 237 -5.08 22.11 11.71
N LEU A 238 -4.31 21.03 11.81
CA LEU A 238 -3.70 20.54 13.04
C LEU A 238 -2.24 20.15 12.80
N VAL A 239 -1.38 20.52 13.74
CA VAL A 239 0.03 20.07 13.81
C VAL A 239 0.25 19.33 15.11
N ALA A 240 0.99 18.22 15.09
CA ALA A 240 1.34 17.46 16.28
C ALA A 240 2.72 16.84 16.17
N ASN A 241 3.38 16.56 17.30
CA ASN A 241 4.61 15.80 17.32
C ASN A 241 4.46 14.46 18.07
N VAL A 242 5.14 13.44 17.57
CA VAL A 242 5.15 12.09 18.13
C VAL A 242 6.37 11.79 19.03
N GLY A 243 7.22 12.77 19.21
CA GLY A 243 8.47 12.56 19.95
C GLY A 243 9.54 11.88 19.09
N LYS A 244 10.43 11.13 19.73
CA LYS A 244 11.39 10.23 19.07
C LYS A 244 10.79 8.83 18.99
N THR A 245 10.79 8.26 17.79
CA THR A 245 10.31 6.90 17.56
C THR A 245 11.30 6.13 16.67
N GLY A 246 11.32 4.80 16.80
CA GLY A 246 12.03 3.92 15.88
C GLY A 246 11.15 3.45 14.71
N GLU A 247 9.86 3.80 14.74
CA GLU A 247 8.87 3.33 13.78
C GLU A 247 8.48 4.45 12.81
N THR A 248 8.91 4.35 11.56
CA THR A 248 8.62 5.34 10.50
C THR A 248 7.13 5.50 10.26
N ASP A 249 6.38 4.42 10.36
CA ASP A 249 4.93 4.39 10.09
C ASP A 249 4.08 4.95 11.26
N ALA A 250 4.69 5.23 12.41
CA ALA A 250 3.97 5.85 13.52
C ALA A 250 3.46 7.26 13.17
N LEU A 251 4.20 8.01 12.32
CA LEU A 251 3.81 9.37 11.92
C LEU A 251 2.57 9.39 11.02
N PRO A 252 2.54 8.66 9.88
CA PRO A 252 1.36 8.59 9.03
C PRO A 252 0.14 8.03 9.78
N GLN A 253 0.31 7.01 10.62
CA GLN A 253 -0.78 6.45 11.41
C GLN A 253 -1.33 7.46 12.43
N ALA A 254 -0.47 8.24 13.08
CA ALA A 254 -0.90 9.31 13.97
C ALA A 254 -1.63 10.42 13.20
N ALA A 255 -1.19 10.76 11.99
CA ALA A 255 -1.87 11.74 11.14
C ALA A 255 -3.26 11.25 10.73
N ASP A 256 -3.40 10.01 10.28
CA ASP A 256 -4.67 9.39 9.92
C ASP A 256 -5.63 9.33 11.13
N TYR A 257 -5.09 9.04 12.33
CA TYR A 257 -5.88 9.03 13.57
C TYR A 257 -6.42 10.42 13.92
N LEU A 258 -5.56 11.44 13.87
CA LEU A 258 -5.93 12.82 14.20
C LEU A 258 -6.89 13.45 13.17
N LEU A 259 -6.85 12.98 11.92
CA LEU A 259 -7.77 13.44 10.88
C LEU A 259 -9.23 13.06 11.16
N ASN A 260 -9.47 12.06 12.03
CA ASN A 260 -10.82 11.71 12.49
C ASN A 260 -11.40 12.67 13.54
N LEU A 261 -10.65 13.69 13.97
CA LEU A 261 -11.15 14.66 14.93
C LEU A 261 -12.18 15.59 14.28
N GLU A 262 -13.33 15.77 14.92
CA GLU A 262 -14.41 16.63 14.41
C GLU A 262 -13.91 18.03 14.05
N GLY A 263 -14.16 18.43 12.81
CA GLY A 263 -13.79 19.75 12.25
C GLY A 263 -12.30 19.89 11.96
N VAL A 264 -11.57 18.80 11.86
CA VAL A 264 -10.21 18.75 11.31
C VAL A 264 -10.27 18.11 9.93
N ASP A 265 -9.66 18.75 8.95
CA ASP A 265 -9.58 18.27 7.58
C ASP A 265 -8.12 18.19 7.05
N THR A 266 -7.18 18.77 7.80
CA THR A 266 -5.77 18.79 7.41
C THR A 266 -4.88 18.58 8.65
N VAL A 267 -3.93 17.65 8.56
CA VAL A 267 -3.06 17.28 9.68
C VAL A 267 -1.61 17.17 9.20
N LEU A 268 -0.69 17.76 10.00
CA LEU A 268 0.74 17.52 9.92
C LEU A 268 1.19 16.83 11.22
N VAL A 269 1.88 15.70 11.07
CA VAL A 269 2.56 15.04 12.19
C VAL A 269 4.05 15.00 11.89
N TYR A 270 4.86 15.29 12.91
CA TYR A 270 6.32 15.21 12.80
C TYR A 270 6.93 14.54 14.04
N GLY A 271 8.15 14.06 13.89
CA GLY A 271 8.91 13.45 14.97
C GLY A 271 10.33 13.11 14.53
N ILE A 272 11.17 12.71 15.49
CA ILE A 272 12.55 12.26 15.21
C ILE A 272 12.53 10.76 14.95
N VAL A 273 13.03 10.36 13.77
CA VAL A 273 13.23 8.97 13.37
C VAL A 273 14.67 8.85 12.87
N GLY A 274 15.48 8.05 13.56
CA GLY A 274 16.91 7.95 13.27
C GLY A 274 17.64 9.29 13.50
N ASP A 275 18.22 9.83 12.44
CA ASP A 275 19.00 11.06 12.38
C ASP A 275 18.27 12.23 11.70
N ALA A 276 16.97 12.10 11.50
CA ALA A 276 16.16 13.10 10.81
C ALA A 276 14.85 13.42 11.56
N ILE A 277 14.34 14.63 11.34
CA ILE A 277 12.94 14.94 11.61
C ILE A 277 12.15 14.45 10.40
N ARG A 278 11.26 13.48 10.61
CA ARG A 278 10.28 13.03 9.62
C ARG A 278 8.99 13.80 9.77
N ILE A 279 8.34 14.00 8.63
CA ILE A 279 7.08 14.74 8.52
C ILE A 279 6.10 13.89 7.73
N SER A 280 4.83 13.85 8.17
CA SER A 280 3.73 13.21 7.46
C SER A 280 2.51 14.12 7.46
N GLY A 281 2.02 14.45 6.28
CA GLY A 281 0.83 15.28 6.07
C GLY A 281 -0.33 14.48 5.49
N ARG A 282 -1.55 14.84 5.90
CA ARG A 282 -2.81 14.30 5.40
C ARG A 282 -3.82 15.41 5.22
N SER A 283 -4.63 15.35 4.17
CA SER A 283 -5.78 16.24 4.00
C SER A 283 -6.95 15.54 3.30
N ILE A 284 -8.15 15.84 3.76
CA ILE A 284 -9.41 15.48 3.09
C ILE A 284 -10.08 16.71 2.45
N ASP A 285 -9.47 17.89 2.57
CA ASP A 285 -9.95 19.11 1.89
C ASP A 285 -9.46 19.10 0.43
N PRO A 286 -10.38 19.01 -0.55
CA PRO A 286 -9.99 18.94 -1.98
C PRO A 286 -9.32 20.22 -2.51
N ARG A 287 -9.28 21.29 -1.72
CA ARG A 287 -8.60 22.56 -2.07
C ARG A 287 -7.12 22.57 -1.68
N ILE A 288 -6.68 21.60 -0.86
CA ILE A 288 -5.32 21.51 -0.33
C ILE A 288 -4.59 20.37 -1.04
N ASN A 289 -3.52 20.72 -1.74
CA ASN A 289 -2.57 19.76 -2.28
C ASN A 289 -1.45 19.56 -1.26
N MET A 290 -1.46 18.43 -0.55
CA MET A 290 -0.47 18.16 0.51
C MET A 290 0.96 18.08 -0.03
N GLY A 291 1.16 17.55 -1.24
CA GLY A 291 2.48 17.50 -1.87
C GLY A 291 3.07 18.89 -2.05
N GLU A 292 2.30 19.81 -2.64
CA GLU A 292 2.72 21.20 -2.81
C GLU A 292 2.87 21.93 -1.47
N THR A 293 1.93 21.72 -0.53
CA THR A 293 1.98 22.34 0.81
C THR A 293 3.24 21.95 1.58
N LEU A 294 3.65 20.68 1.52
CA LEU A 294 4.88 20.25 2.20
C LEU A 294 6.14 20.71 1.48
N ASP A 295 6.14 20.76 0.16
CA ASP A 295 7.27 21.29 -0.63
C ASP A 295 7.46 22.78 -0.35
N ASP A 296 6.39 23.59 -0.38
CA ASP A 296 6.41 25.02 -0.04
C ASP A 296 6.86 25.26 1.40
N GLY A 297 6.40 24.44 2.35
CA GLY A 297 6.73 24.57 3.76
C GLY A 297 8.14 24.11 4.13
N PHE A 298 8.66 23.06 3.50
CA PHE A 298 9.83 22.33 3.99
C PHE A 298 10.84 21.94 2.92
N GLY A 299 10.56 22.11 1.63
CA GLY A 299 11.45 21.72 0.54
C GLY A 299 12.82 22.42 0.55
N ASP A 300 12.92 23.61 1.16
CA ASP A 300 14.19 24.34 1.36
C ASP A 300 15.02 23.81 2.55
N LEU A 301 14.46 22.98 3.42
CA LEU A 301 15.14 22.44 4.60
C LEU A 301 15.56 20.97 4.44
N GLY A 302 15.00 20.28 3.47
CA GLY A 302 15.24 18.87 3.25
C GLY A 302 14.54 18.38 1.99
N SER A 303 13.94 17.20 2.05
CA SER A 303 13.09 16.66 1.00
C SER A 303 11.66 16.59 1.48
N ALA A 304 10.72 17.12 0.71
CA ALA A 304 9.30 17.07 1.00
C ALA A 304 8.51 16.97 -0.30
N GLY A 305 7.34 16.29 -0.26
CA GLY A 305 6.46 16.12 -1.42
C GLY A 305 5.53 14.93 -1.26
N GLY A 306 4.72 14.67 -2.29
CA GLY A 306 3.76 13.56 -2.26
C GLY A 306 2.58 13.80 -3.19
N HIS A 307 1.46 13.18 -2.83
CA HIS A 307 0.20 13.27 -3.55
C HIS A 307 -0.69 14.40 -3.04
N HIS A 308 -1.85 14.56 -3.67
CA HIS A 308 -2.79 15.62 -3.33
C HIS A 308 -3.32 15.51 -1.89
N ASP A 309 -3.62 14.30 -1.42
CA ASP A 309 -4.23 14.02 -0.11
C ASP A 309 -3.23 13.57 0.95
N MET A 310 -2.03 13.14 0.56
CA MET A 310 -0.98 12.68 1.46
C MET A 310 0.41 13.07 0.96
N ALA A 311 1.26 13.46 1.91
CA ALA A 311 2.65 13.80 1.60
C ALA A 311 3.55 13.50 2.79
N GLY A 312 4.84 13.39 2.51
CA GLY A 312 5.86 13.17 3.51
C GLY A 312 7.10 14.02 3.25
N GLY A 313 7.98 14.05 4.24
CA GLY A 313 9.26 14.73 4.10
C GLY A 313 10.21 14.38 5.23
N TYR A 314 11.45 14.78 5.05
CA TYR A 314 12.45 14.67 6.10
C TYR A 314 13.41 15.87 6.08
N ILE A 315 13.90 16.22 7.27
CA ILE A 315 14.88 17.26 7.51
C ILE A 315 16.03 16.62 8.30
N GLU A 316 17.21 16.59 7.72
CA GLU A 316 18.39 16.03 8.39
C GLU A 316 18.75 16.82 9.66
N LEU A 317 19.02 16.14 10.76
CA LEU A 317 19.45 16.78 12.00
C LEU A 317 20.89 17.29 11.93
N GLY A 318 21.69 16.76 11.00
CA GLY A 318 23.07 17.14 10.84
C GLY A 318 23.86 17.03 12.16
N ILE A 319 24.47 18.11 12.61
CA ILE A 319 25.25 18.14 13.87
C ILE A 319 24.41 17.90 15.14
N PHE A 320 23.09 17.99 15.05
CA PHE A 320 22.19 17.73 16.19
C PHE A 320 21.81 16.25 16.33
N ALA A 321 22.23 15.39 15.41
CA ALA A 321 21.96 13.96 15.47
C ALA A 321 22.67 13.29 16.68
N ASP A 322 23.87 13.75 17.02
CA ASP A 322 24.65 13.24 18.14
C ASP A 322 24.06 13.64 19.51
N ASP A 323 23.35 14.77 19.57
CA ASP A 323 22.65 15.28 20.75
C ASP A 323 21.21 14.73 20.91
N ALA A 324 20.79 13.82 20.04
CA ALA A 324 19.46 13.19 20.08
C ALA A 324 19.20 12.38 21.38
N GLY A 325 20.10 12.43 22.36
CA GLY A 325 19.85 12.01 23.75
C GLY A 325 18.80 12.88 24.46
N ASP A 326 18.60 14.14 24.01
CA ASP A 326 17.57 15.06 24.51
C ASP A 326 16.61 15.46 23.37
N ALA A 327 16.04 14.43 22.72
CA ALA A 327 15.10 14.59 21.62
C ALA A 327 13.91 15.51 21.97
N GLU A 328 13.51 15.52 23.22
CA GLU A 328 12.40 16.35 23.70
C GLU A 328 12.75 17.84 23.66
N GLN A 329 13.94 18.23 24.11
CA GLN A 329 14.38 19.63 24.03
C GLN A 329 14.57 20.09 22.57
N LEU A 330 15.08 19.22 21.70
CA LEU A 330 15.21 19.55 20.28
C LEU A 330 13.84 19.74 19.62
N LEU A 331 12.89 18.86 19.89
CA LEU A 331 11.54 18.97 19.36
C LEU A 331 10.82 20.23 19.87
N ASP A 332 11.00 20.56 21.17
CA ASP A 332 10.47 21.82 21.73
C ASP A 332 11.07 23.04 21.05
N PHE A 333 12.38 23.00 20.75
CA PHE A 333 13.05 24.11 20.07
C PHE A 333 12.56 24.32 18.62
N VAL A 334 12.28 23.24 17.88
CA VAL A 334 11.86 23.33 16.48
C VAL A 334 10.34 23.42 16.31
N SER A 335 9.56 23.07 17.32
CA SER A 335 8.10 22.95 17.26
C SER A 335 7.41 24.20 16.70
N GLY A 336 7.69 25.35 17.28
CA GLY A 336 7.10 26.62 16.81
C GLY A 336 7.46 26.95 15.36
N ARG A 337 8.63 26.52 14.89
CA ARG A 337 9.07 26.78 13.52
C ARG A 337 8.39 25.83 12.53
N ILE A 338 8.20 24.56 12.89
CA ILE A 338 7.47 23.60 12.06
C ILE A 338 6.01 24.02 11.96
N SER A 339 5.38 24.34 13.09
CA SER A 339 3.98 24.80 13.11
C SER A 339 3.81 26.07 12.25
N SER A 340 4.66 27.10 12.43
CA SER A 340 4.56 28.35 11.65
C SER A 340 4.67 28.09 10.16
N ARG A 341 5.69 27.32 9.71
CA ARG A 341 5.88 27.03 8.29
C ARG A 341 4.71 26.30 7.66
N PHE A 342 4.15 25.34 8.38
CA PHE A 342 2.97 24.61 7.89
C PHE A 342 1.75 25.49 7.78
N PHE A 343 1.45 26.29 8.82
CA PHE A 343 0.30 27.19 8.78
C PHE A 343 0.48 28.33 7.77
N GLU A 344 1.70 28.85 7.58
CA GLU A 344 2.02 29.81 6.53
C GLU A 344 1.79 29.21 5.13
N ALA A 345 2.23 27.97 4.87
CA ALA A 345 1.98 27.28 3.61
C ALA A 345 0.49 27.07 3.31
N LEU A 346 -0.33 26.95 4.37
CA LEU A 346 -1.79 26.90 4.25
C LEU A 346 -2.47 28.27 4.21
N ASN A 347 -1.71 29.38 4.25
CA ASN A 347 -2.22 30.76 4.37
C ASN A 347 -3.09 30.97 5.63
N LEU A 348 -2.73 30.32 6.72
CA LEU A 348 -3.37 30.44 8.04
C LEU A 348 -2.50 31.27 8.99
N ASP A 349 -2.24 32.53 8.60
CA ASP A 349 -1.55 33.48 9.46
C ASP A 349 -2.37 33.82 10.72
N ASP A 350 -1.66 34.24 11.82
CA ASP A 350 -2.26 34.57 13.13
C ASP A 350 -3.32 35.68 13.10
#